data_8638453d567178a4189aad83747a88ab
#
_entry.id   8638453d567178a4189aad83747a88ab
#
_cell.length_a   1.000
_cell.length_b   1.000
_cell.length_c   1.000
_cell.angle_alpha   90.00
_cell.angle_beta   90.00
_cell.angle_gamma   90.00
#
_symmetry.space_group_name_H-M   'P 1'
#
loop_
_entity.id
_entity.type
_entity.pdbx_description
1 polymer ?
#
loop_
_entity_poly.entity_id
_entity_poly.type
_entity_poly.pdbx_seq_one_letter_code
_entity_poly.pdbx_strand_id
1 'polypeptide(L)'
;MITIEKVTNKRQLNEFIQFYHTLYAGNKYYAPPLDKMERDFFSPKNPMAKDCDVQLWLAKEGITTFGRIAGIINRAYNEKSGERQARFTHFDCLDSQGIASLLLSTVEKWALD
;
A
#
# COMPACT_ATOMS: atom_id res chain seq x y z
N MET A 1 6.82 19.54 -3.26
CA MET A 1 7.27 18.67 -2.15
C MET A 1 6.40 17.43 -2.06
N ILE A 2 7.02 16.27 -1.95
CA ILE A 2 6.28 15.01 -1.83
C ILE A 2 5.73 14.85 -0.41
N THR A 3 4.45 14.52 -0.31
CA THR A 3 3.79 14.28 0.97
C THR A 3 3.30 12.84 1.00
N ILE A 4 3.36 12.21 2.15
CA ILE A 4 2.82 10.86 2.35
C ILE A 4 1.43 10.99 2.96
N GLU A 5 0.41 10.46 2.25
CA GLU A 5 -0.98 10.47 2.71
C GLU A 5 -1.43 9.08 3.10
N LYS A 6 -2.07 8.97 4.25
CA LYS A 6 -2.76 7.73 4.61
C LYS A 6 -4.02 7.60 3.76
N VAL A 7 -4.31 6.39 3.32
CA VAL A 7 -5.55 6.11 2.61
C VAL A 7 -6.66 5.90 3.65
N THR A 8 -7.62 6.80 3.69
CA THR A 8 -8.68 6.79 4.71
C THR A 8 -10.10 6.80 4.13
N ASN A 9 -10.24 6.94 2.81
CA ASN A 9 -11.55 7.00 2.17
C ASN A 9 -11.53 6.28 0.82
N LYS A 10 -12.72 6.15 0.21
CA LYS A 10 -12.86 5.44 -1.06
C LYS A 10 -12.14 6.11 -2.22
N ARG A 11 -12.10 7.43 -2.23
CA ARG A 11 -11.40 8.17 -3.28
C ARG A 11 -9.92 7.84 -3.26
N GLN A 12 -9.31 7.89 -2.07
CA GLN A 12 -7.89 7.57 -1.91
C GLN A 12 -7.60 6.11 -2.22
N LEU A 13 -8.50 5.20 -1.84
CA LEU A 13 -8.34 3.79 -2.17
C LEU A 13 -8.36 3.57 -3.67
N ASN A 14 -9.24 4.27 -4.38
CA ASN A 14 -9.28 4.18 -5.83
C ASN A 14 -8.00 4.72 -6.47
N GLU A 15 -7.47 5.83 -5.96
CA GLU A 15 -6.18 6.37 -6.42
C GLU A 15 -5.06 5.35 -6.21
N PHE A 16 -5.06 4.68 -5.06
CA PHE A 16 -4.08 3.64 -4.73
C PHE A 16 -4.14 2.48 -5.73
N ILE A 17 -5.33 2.00 -6.02
CA ILE A 17 -5.53 0.89 -6.95
C ILE A 17 -5.15 1.30 -8.37
N GLN A 18 -5.58 2.46 -8.80
CA GLN A 18 -5.37 2.94 -10.17
C GLN A 18 -3.94 3.34 -10.47
N PHE A 19 -3.15 3.64 -9.45
CA PHE A 19 -1.75 4.03 -9.66
C PHE A 19 -0.95 2.95 -10.41
N TYR A 20 -1.23 1.68 -10.14
CA TYR A 20 -0.56 0.58 -10.82
C TYR A 20 -0.80 0.66 -12.34
N HIS A 21 -2.03 0.96 -12.73
CA HIS A 21 -2.39 1.08 -14.15
C HIS A 21 -1.66 2.26 -14.79
N THR A 22 -1.56 3.37 -14.07
CA THR A 22 -0.88 4.57 -14.57
C THR A 22 0.61 4.31 -14.74
N LEU A 23 1.22 3.69 -13.74
CA LEU A 23 2.67 3.46 -13.73
C LEU A 23 3.12 2.54 -14.86
N TYR A 24 2.35 1.51 -15.14
CA TYR A 24 2.71 0.51 -16.14
C TYR A 24 1.98 0.67 -17.47
N ALA A 25 1.30 1.79 -17.66
CA ALA A 25 0.62 2.08 -18.93
C ALA A 25 1.64 2.09 -20.07
N GLY A 26 1.34 1.39 -21.15
CA GLY A 26 2.21 1.30 -22.30
C GLY A 26 3.22 0.16 -22.26
N ASN A 27 3.37 -0.53 -21.15
CA ASN A 27 4.23 -1.70 -21.05
C ASN A 27 3.50 -2.92 -21.63
N LYS A 28 4.04 -3.49 -22.73
CA LYS A 28 3.35 -4.59 -23.42
C LYS A 28 3.31 -5.90 -22.62
N TYR A 29 4.13 -6.03 -21.59
CA TYR A 29 4.15 -7.21 -20.73
C TYR A 29 3.31 -7.01 -19.47
N TYR A 30 2.67 -5.86 -19.36
CA TYR A 30 1.86 -5.53 -18.21
C TYR A 30 0.58 -6.36 -18.19
N ALA A 31 0.34 -7.03 -17.06
CA ALA A 31 -0.88 -7.77 -16.81
C ALA A 31 -1.61 -7.10 -15.65
N PRO A 32 -2.63 -6.29 -15.92
CA PRO A 32 -3.30 -5.55 -14.84
C PRO A 32 -4.06 -6.48 -13.90
N PRO A 33 -4.00 -6.25 -12.58
CA PRO A 33 -4.86 -6.98 -11.66
C PRO A 33 -6.31 -6.55 -11.87
N LEU A 34 -7.24 -7.41 -11.47
CA LEU A 34 -8.66 -7.05 -11.51
C LEU A 34 -8.94 -6.06 -10.37
N ASP A 35 -9.46 -4.89 -10.71
CA ASP A 35 -9.74 -3.85 -9.71
C ASP A 35 -10.68 -4.33 -8.62
N LYS A 36 -11.65 -5.17 -8.96
CA LYS A 36 -12.56 -5.74 -7.99
C LYS A 36 -11.82 -6.58 -6.95
N MET A 37 -10.87 -7.40 -7.40
CA MET A 37 -10.07 -8.23 -6.49
C MET A 37 -9.23 -7.37 -5.55
N GLU A 38 -8.67 -6.28 -6.05
CA GLU A 38 -7.89 -5.36 -5.24
C GLU A 38 -8.77 -4.69 -4.17
N ARG A 39 -9.97 -4.23 -4.57
CA ARG A 39 -10.90 -3.62 -3.61
C ARG A 39 -11.35 -4.62 -2.56
N ASP A 40 -11.61 -5.86 -2.96
CA ASP A 40 -12.02 -6.91 -2.03
C ASP A 40 -10.90 -7.25 -1.06
N PHE A 41 -9.65 -7.27 -1.54
CA PHE A 41 -8.50 -7.53 -0.69
C PHE A 41 -8.37 -6.50 0.43
N PHE A 42 -8.62 -5.22 0.13
CA PHE A 42 -8.53 -4.15 1.12
C PHE A 42 -9.85 -3.86 1.84
N SER A 43 -10.87 -4.65 1.58
CA SER A 43 -12.18 -4.47 2.22
C SER A 43 -12.20 -5.08 3.61
N PRO A 44 -12.94 -4.47 4.56
CA PRO A 44 -13.18 -5.11 5.87
C PRO A 44 -13.83 -6.48 5.78
N LYS A 45 -14.44 -6.80 4.63
CA LYS A 45 -15.06 -8.11 4.40
C LYS A 45 -14.04 -9.21 4.09
N ASN A 46 -12.79 -8.84 3.79
CA ASN A 46 -11.74 -9.83 3.59
C ASN A 46 -11.51 -10.58 4.90
N PRO A 47 -11.55 -11.93 4.90
CA PRO A 47 -11.32 -12.71 6.12
C PRO A 47 -10.01 -12.38 6.84
N MET A 48 -8.99 -11.96 6.11
CA MET A 48 -7.71 -11.55 6.70
C MET A 48 -7.82 -10.28 7.55
N ALA A 49 -8.86 -9.46 7.33
CA ALA A 49 -9.03 -8.22 8.08
C ALA A 49 -9.22 -8.44 9.59
N LYS A 50 -9.68 -9.62 10.00
CA LYS A 50 -9.82 -9.97 11.41
C LYS A 50 -8.48 -10.09 12.12
N ASP A 51 -7.49 -10.61 11.44
CA ASP A 51 -6.21 -10.99 12.04
C ASP A 51 -5.08 -10.03 11.70
N CYS A 52 -5.32 -9.10 10.80
CA CYS A 52 -4.26 -8.22 10.29
C CYS A 52 -4.62 -6.76 10.44
N ASP A 53 -3.61 -5.96 10.77
CA ASP A 53 -3.68 -4.50 10.62
C ASP A 53 -3.11 -4.16 9.26
N VAL A 54 -3.87 -3.43 8.47
CA VAL A 54 -3.46 -3.03 7.12
C VAL A 54 -3.59 -1.51 7.01
N GLN A 55 -2.54 -0.86 6.54
CA GLN A 55 -2.56 0.56 6.28
C GLN A 55 -1.97 0.82 4.90
N LEU A 56 -2.61 1.69 4.15
CA LEU A 56 -2.19 2.06 2.80
C LEU A 56 -1.73 3.51 2.80
N TRP A 57 -0.73 3.81 1.98
CA TRP A 57 -0.20 5.17 1.84
C TRP A 57 0.04 5.51 0.37
N LEU A 58 -0.10 6.79 0.07
CA LEU A 58 0.22 7.36 -1.24
C LEU A 58 1.31 8.41 -1.05
N ALA A 59 2.26 8.44 -1.98
CA ALA A 59 3.24 9.52 -2.07
C ALA A 59 2.72 10.48 -3.14
N LYS A 60 2.42 11.72 -2.76
CA LYS A 60 1.77 12.68 -3.65
C LYS A 60 2.45 14.04 -3.64
N GLU A 61 2.33 14.73 -4.76
CA GLU A 61 2.64 16.15 -4.83
C GLU A 61 1.43 16.83 -5.46
N GLY A 62 0.70 17.64 -4.67
CA GLY A 62 -0.57 18.18 -5.09
C GLY A 62 -1.58 17.07 -5.35
N ILE A 63 -2.11 17.01 -6.56
CA ILE A 63 -3.08 15.98 -6.95
C ILE A 63 -2.42 14.80 -7.67
N THR A 64 -1.11 14.84 -7.88
CA THR A 64 -0.40 13.80 -8.63
C THR A 64 0.19 12.77 -7.68
N THR A 65 -0.10 11.49 -7.97
CA THR A 65 0.44 10.36 -7.20
C THR A 65 1.75 9.89 -7.84
N PHE A 66 2.79 9.75 -7.03
CA PHE A 66 4.11 9.29 -7.47
C PHE A 66 4.49 7.93 -6.92
N GLY A 67 3.76 7.42 -5.93
CA GLY A 67 4.06 6.11 -5.37
C GLY A 67 2.97 5.62 -4.43
N ARG A 68 3.05 4.35 -4.09
CA ARG A 68 2.12 3.72 -3.15
C ARG A 68 2.81 2.61 -2.39
N ILE A 69 2.29 2.29 -1.20
CA ILE A 69 2.75 1.14 -0.43
C ILE A 69 1.68 0.74 0.57
N ALA A 70 1.61 -0.54 0.89
CA ALA A 70 0.74 -1.06 1.95
C ALA A 70 1.58 -1.75 3.00
N GLY A 71 1.26 -1.52 4.27
CA GLY A 71 1.86 -2.23 5.39
C GLY A 71 0.86 -3.21 5.97
N ILE A 72 1.34 -4.38 6.38
CA ILE A 72 0.51 -5.45 6.93
C ILE A 72 1.17 -6.00 8.18
N ILE A 73 0.42 -6.02 9.29
CA ILE A 73 0.82 -6.70 10.52
C ILE A 73 -0.19 -7.80 10.78
N ASN A 74 0.27 -9.05 10.76
CA ASN A 74 -0.60 -10.19 11.07
C ASN A 74 -0.53 -10.43 12.58
N ARG A 75 -1.54 -9.95 13.31
CA ARG A 75 -1.58 -10.03 14.78
C ARG A 75 -1.65 -11.49 15.25
N ALA A 76 -2.43 -12.31 14.57
CA ALA A 76 -2.57 -13.71 14.94
C ALA A 76 -1.25 -14.46 14.81
N TYR A 77 -0.52 -14.24 13.72
CA TYR A 77 0.79 -14.86 13.52
C TYR A 77 1.79 -14.39 14.58
N ASN A 78 1.84 -13.08 14.82
CA ASN A 78 2.78 -12.52 15.80
C ASN A 78 2.53 -13.05 17.20
N GLU A 79 1.27 -13.16 17.59
CA GLU A 79 0.88 -13.71 18.89
C GLU A 79 1.28 -15.18 19.00
N LYS A 80 1.00 -15.96 17.97
CA LYS A 80 1.28 -17.41 17.97
C LYS A 80 2.78 -17.70 17.97
N SER A 81 3.57 -16.94 17.22
CA SER A 81 5.00 -17.17 17.06
C SER A 81 5.86 -16.46 18.10
N GLY A 82 5.28 -15.49 18.82
CA GLY A 82 6.03 -14.64 19.74
C GLY A 82 6.90 -13.61 19.03
N GLU A 83 6.72 -13.43 17.73
CA GLU A 83 7.50 -12.49 16.94
C GLU A 83 6.75 -11.17 16.73
N ARG A 84 7.49 -10.14 16.35
CA ARG A 84 6.95 -8.85 15.95
C ARG A 84 7.33 -8.61 14.49
N GLN A 85 6.52 -9.11 13.58
CA GLN A 85 6.78 -8.98 12.15
C GLN A 85 5.76 -8.07 11.49
N ALA A 86 6.25 -7.23 10.58
CA ALA A 86 5.42 -6.46 9.68
C ALA A 86 5.92 -6.69 8.27
N ARG A 87 5.02 -6.64 7.30
CA ARG A 87 5.35 -6.80 5.90
C ARG A 87 4.84 -5.60 5.12
N PHE A 88 5.44 -5.37 3.96
CA PHE A 88 4.87 -4.41 3.02
C PHE A 88 4.55 -5.13 1.71
N THR A 89 3.57 -4.57 0.99
CA THR A 89 3.14 -5.08 -0.31
C THR A 89 2.65 -3.91 -1.15
N HIS A 90 2.33 -4.17 -2.40
CA HIS A 90 1.82 -3.15 -3.31
C HIS A 90 2.75 -1.94 -3.36
N PHE A 91 4.06 -2.19 -3.30
CA PHE A 91 5.07 -1.13 -3.32
C PHE A 91 5.41 -0.82 -4.77
N ASP A 92 4.90 0.28 -5.26
CA ASP A 92 5.16 0.79 -6.60
C ASP A 92 5.44 2.29 -6.51
N CYS A 93 6.45 2.75 -7.18
CA CYS A 93 6.74 4.18 -7.24
C CYS A 93 7.45 4.52 -8.54
N LEU A 94 7.43 5.81 -8.87
CA LEU A 94 8.25 6.31 -9.96
C LEU A 94 9.73 6.09 -9.61
N ASP A 95 10.56 6.00 -10.64
CA ASP A 95 11.98 5.73 -10.47
C ASP A 95 12.68 6.87 -9.71
N SER A 96 12.58 6.81 -8.38
CA SER A 96 13.15 7.80 -7.48
C SER A 96 13.46 7.13 -6.16
N GLN A 97 14.73 7.09 -5.80
CA GLN A 97 15.15 6.52 -4.53
C GLN A 97 14.60 7.33 -3.35
N GLY A 98 14.44 8.64 -3.52
CA GLY A 98 13.88 9.49 -2.47
C GLY A 98 12.44 9.12 -2.14
N ILE A 99 11.61 8.89 -3.16
CA ILE A 99 10.21 8.48 -2.96
C ILE A 99 10.15 7.10 -2.33
N ALA A 100 10.95 6.16 -2.83
CA ALA A 100 11.01 4.80 -2.30
C ALA A 100 11.40 4.82 -0.82
N SER A 101 12.42 5.59 -0.45
CA SER A 101 12.87 5.70 0.93
C SER A 101 11.80 6.27 1.86
N LEU A 102 11.06 7.29 1.39
CA LEU A 102 9.97 7.87 2.17
C LEU A 102 8.87 6.87 2.44
N LEU A 103 8.48 6.10 1.43
CA LEU A 103 7.42 5.10 1.57
C LEU A 103 7.84 3.99 2.53
N LEU A 104 9.04 3.46 2.37
CA LEU A 104 9.55 2.40 3.24
C LEU A 104 9.71 2.88 4.68
N SER A 105 10.23 4.10 4.89
CA SER A 105 10.34 4.68 6.23
C SER A 105 8.99 4.86 6.89
N THR A 106 7.96 5.19 6.12
CA THR A 106 6.61 5.37 6.63
C THR A 106 6.07 4.04 7.18
N VAL A 107 6.27 2.94 6.45
CA VAL A 107 5.86 1.62 6.92
C VAL A 107 6.62 1.23 8.18
N GLU A 108 7.93 1.48 8.22
CA GLU A 108 8.75 1.17 9.39
C GLU A 108 8.25 1.88 10.64
N LYS A 109 7.96 3.18 10.54
CA LYS A 109 7.43 3.95 11.66
C LYS A 109 6.10 3.40 12.14
N TRP A 110 5.22 3.11 11.20
CA TRP A 110 3.91 2.54 11.52
C TRP A 110 4.04 1.21 12.24
N ALA A 111 4.96 0.36 11.80
CA ALA A 111 5.15 -0.97 12.37
C ALA A 111 5.72 -0.91 13.79
N LEU A 112 6.47 0.16 14.12
CA LEU A 112 7.07 0.32 15.45
C LEU A 112 6.10 0.91 16.48
N ASP A 113 5.02 1.51 16.01
CA ASP A 113 3.97 2.05 16.89
C ASP A 113 2.95 0.95 17.29
#